data_1a7685795c9fb489e441abe7289b20e6
#
_entry.id   1a7685795c9fb489e441abe7289b20e6
#
_cell.length_a   1.000
_cell.length_b   1.000
_cell.length_c   1.000
_cell.angle_alpha   90.00
_cell.angle_beta   90.00
_cell.angle_gamma   90.00
#
_symmetry.space_group_name_H-M   'P 1'
#
loop_
_entity.id
_entity.type
_entity.pdbx_description
1 polymer ?
#
loop_
_entity_poly.entity_id
_entity_poly.type
_entity_poly.pdbx_seq_one_letter_code
_entity_poly.pdbx_strand_id
1 'polypeptide(L)'
;MRRLILLSSLLLTACPLPYCPVHPIPPGAPKLHTKSPSSTAFAREKQSEPKFPEGDTMRIGSECLTVHNRTLTLHPCHNAPNQYFERIIRNGTIRQNGQCLTQTGSSITLESCTGNHNQEWYSDGKRLCSRSANAQCWSVSQHGVRLQTRNDSPEQEVLR
;
A
#
# COMPACT_ATOMS: atom_id res chain seq x y z
N MET A 1 -28.78 -33.96 33.74
CA MET A 1 -28.75 -32.62 34.39
C MET A 1 -28.91 -31.58 33.31
N ARG A 2 -30.11 -31.00 33.23
CA ARG A 2 -30.48 -29.99 32.19
C ARG A 2 -30.12 -28.62 32.79
N ARG A 3 -29.27 -27.85 32.11
CA ARG A 3 -29.05 -26.41 32.40
C ARG A 3 -29.85 -25.58 31.39
N LEU A 4 -30.83 -24.87 31.89
CA LEU A 4 -31.56 -23.82 31.20
C LEU A 4 -30.63 -22.63 30.96
N ILE A 5 -30.59 -22.15 29.72
CA ILE A 5 -29.99 -20.88 29.37
C ILE A 5 -31.12 -19.88 29.16
N LEU A 6 -31.20 -18.90 30.06
CA LEU A 6 -32.11 -17.77 29.96
C LEU A 6 -31.64 -16.80 28.89
N LEU A 7 -32.44 -16.65 27.81
CA LEU A 7 -32.30 -15.59 26.81
C LEU A 7 -32.81 -14.27 27.40
N SER A 8 -31.93 -13.33 27.63
CA SER A 8 -32.26 -11.94 27.96
C SER A 8 -32.49 -11.15 26.67
N SER A 9 -33.73 -10.82 26.38
CA SER A 9 -34.12 -9.96 25.29
C SER A 9 -33.84 -8.50 25.64
N LEU A 10 -32.85 -7.90 25.00
CA LEU A 10 -32.65 -6.43 24.98
C LEU A 10 -33.53 -5.81 23.91
N LEU A 11 -34.58 -5.15 24.35
CA LEU A 11 -35.43 -4.30 23.49
C LEU A 11 -34.68 -3.02 23.16
N LEU A 12 -34.23 -2.89 21.93
CA LEU A 12 -33.81 -1.61 21.35
C LEU A 12 -35.05 -0.81 20.98
N THR A 13 -35.38 0.19 21.77
CA THR A 13 -36.34 1.24 21.40
C THR A 13 -35.72 2.17 20.36
N ALA A 14 -36.11 1.98 19.11
CA ALA A 14 -35.85 2.93 18.04
C ALA A 14 -36.72 4.17 18.23
N CYS A 15 -36.11 5.36 18.32
CA CYS A 15 -36.79 6.65 18.29
C CYS A 15 -37.05 7.02 16.84
N PRO A 16 -38.31 7.20 16.37
CA PRO A 16 -38.56 7.74 15.04
C PRO A 16 -38.48 9.26 15.08
N LEU A 17 -37.64 9.85 14.24
CA LEU A 17 -37.69 11.24 13.85
C LEU A 17 -38.95 11.46 12.97
N PRO A 18 -39.69 12.60 12.97
CA PRO A 18 -39.25 13.95 13.32
C PRO A 18 -40.34 14.71 14.16
N TYR A 19 -40.06 15.09 15.36
CA TYR A 19 -40.75 16.22 15.98
C TYR A 19 -39.97 16.68 17.22
N CYS A 20 -39.10 17.67 17.05
CA CYS A 20 -38.60 18.44 18.18
C CYS A 20 -39.59 19.58 18.45
N PRO A 21 -40.20 19.68 19.65
CA PRO A 21 -41.06 20.80 19.97
C PRO A 21 -40.21 22.09 20.05
N VAL A 22 -40.57 23.07 19.24
CA VAL A 22 -39.99 24.41 19.29
C VAL A 22 -40.50 25.10 20.53
N HIS A 23 -39.63 25.31 21.51
CA HIS A 23 -39.95 26.14 22.67
C HIS A 23 -40.07 27.60 22.24
N PRO A 24 -41.19 28.33 22.62
CA PRO A 24 -41.31 29.73 22.33
C PRO A 24 -40.27 30.53 23.12
N ILE A 25 -39.56 31.41 22.41
CA ILE A 25 -38.58 32.34 22.97
C ILE A 25 -39.31 33.37 23.85
N PRO A 26 -38.93 33.60 25.10
CA PRO A 26 -39.56 34.63 25.94
C PRO A 26 -39.29 36.04 25.38
N PRO A 27 -40.24 36.95 25.42
CA PRO A 27 -40.05 38.32 24.98
C PRO A 27 -39.21 39.07 25.99
N GLY A 28 -38.00 39.50 25.59
CA GLY A 28 -37.12 40.31 26.44
C GLY A 28 -35.59 40.06 26.28
N ALA A 29 -35.17 39.27 25.31
CA ALA A 29 -33.71 39.10 25.09
C ALA A 29 -33.08 40.38 24.50
N PRO A 30 -31.96 40.88 25.05
CA PRO A 30 -31.28 42.07 24.54
C PRO A 30 -30.80 41.80 23.12
N LYS A 31 -30.99 42.77 22.23
CA LYS A 31 -30.53 42.75 20.85
C LYS A 31 -29.00 42.62 20.85
N LEU A 32 -28.50 41.40 20.58
CA LEU A 32 -27.11 41.18 20.34
C LEU A 32 -26.75 41.84 19.00
N HIS A 33 -25.93 42.89 19.04
CA HIS A 33 -25.35 43.47 17.83
C HIS A 33 -24.52 42.38 17.16
N THR A 34 -25.04 41.80 16.12
CA THR A 34 -24.30 40.95 15.22
C THR A 34 -23.29 41.78 14.45
N LYS A 35 -22.12 42.00 15.04
CA LYS A 35 -20.95 42.38 14.30
C LYS A 35 -20.65 41.21 13.39
N SER A 36 -20.95 41.37 12.11
CA SER A 36 -20.62 40.41 11.07
C SER A 36 -19.13 40.02 11.21
N PRO A 37 -18.81 38.77 11.45
CA PRO A 37 -17.39 38.37 11.39
C PRO A 37 -16.95 38.53 9.94
N SER A 38 -16.01 39.46 9.76
CA SER A 38 -15.21 39.59 8.55
C SER A 38 -14.86 38.21 8.05
N SER A 39 -15.16 37.95 6.78
CA SER A 39 -14.80 36.74 6.05
C SER A 39 -13.28 36.60 6.06
N THR A 40 -12.72 36.11 7.15
CA THR A 40 -11.41 35.49 7.11
C THR A 40 -11.60 34.19 6.33
N ALA A 41 -11.26 34.26 5.06
CA ALA A 41 -11.10 33.09 4.23
C ALA A 41 -10.21 32.12 5.00
N PHE A 42 -10.83 31.11 5.60
CA PHE A 42 -10.11 29.91 5.99
C PHE A 42 -9.47 29.39 4.69
N ALA A 43 -8.21 29.71 4.52
CA ALA A 43 -7.37 29.02 3.56
C ALA A 43 -7.54 27.54 3.92
N ARG A 44 -8.39 26.86 3.17
CA ARG A 44 -8.53 25.41 3.20
C ARG A 44 -7.15 24.88 2.82
N GLU A 45 -6.36 24.66 3.84
CA GLU A 45 -5.08 23.96 3.72
C GLU A 45 -5.43 22.69 2.95
N LYS A 46 -4.97 22.66 1.72
CA LYS A 46 -5.12 21.54 0.82
C LYS A 46 -4.39 20.40 1.52
N GLN A 47 -5.08 19.68 2.39
CA GLN A 47 -4.59 18.40 2.88
C GLN A 47 -4.31 17.62 1.62
N SER A 48 -3.02 17.48 1.30
CA SER A 48 -2.59 16.61 0.24
C SER A 48 -3.10 15.24 0.63
N GLU A 49 -4.09 14.74 -0.11
CA GLU A 49 -4.49 13.35 0.00
C GLU A 49 -3.22 12.52 -0.01
N PRO A 50 -3.11 11.50 0.85
CA PRO A 50 -1.95 10.63 0.83
C PRO A 50 -1.85 10.09 -0.59
N LYS A 51 -0.86 10.60 -1.35
CA LYS A 51 -0.61 10.13 -2.70
C LYS A 51 -0.19 8.68 -2.55
N PHE A 52 -1.08 7.76 -2.87
CA PHE A 52 -0.71 6.35 -2.96
C PHE A 52 0.49 6.23 -3.90
N PRO A 53 1.50 5.47 -3.54
CA PRO A 53 2.67 5.29 -4.39
C PRO A 53 2.21 4.78 -5.76
N GLU A 54 2.72 5.41 -6.82
CA GLU A 54 2.47 4.95 -8.19
C GLU A 54 3.17 3.61 -8.37
N GLY A 55 2.44 2.61 -8.84
CA GLY A 55 2.98 1.28 -9.11
C GLY A 55 2.06 0.15 -8.73
N ASP A 56 2.52 -1.05 -9.02
CA ASP A 56 1.83 -2.29 -8.74
C ASP A 56 2.52 -3.07 -7.62
N THR A 57 1.76 -3.86 -6.89
CA THR A 57 2.34 -4.86 -6.00
C THR A 57 2.77 -6.09 -6.80
N MET A 58 3.88 -6.68 -6.41
CA MET A 58 4.37 -7.95 -6.96
C MET A 58 4.41 -9.01 -5.86
N ARG A 59 4.09 -10.26 -6.20
CA ARG A 59 3.98 -11.37 -5.25
C ARG A 59 4.78 -12.57 -5.69
N ILE A 60 5.24 -13.34 -4.72
CA ILE A 60 5.68 -14.72 -4.92
C ILE A 60 4.90 -15.58 -3.92
N GLY A 61 4.10 -16.52 -4.43
CA GLY A 61 3.12 -17.21 -3.61
C GLY A 61 2.07 -16.26 -3.03
N SER A 62 1.84 -16.32 -1.72
CA SER A 62 0.87 -15.47 -1.00
C SER A 62 1.47 -14.17 -0.45
N GLU A 63 2.78 -13.98 -0.53
CA GLU A 63 3.48 -12.84 0.06
C GLU A 63 3.85 -11.77 -0.97
N CYS A 64 3.86 -10.52 -0.53
CA CYS A 64 4.25 -9.37 -1.33
C CYS A 64 5.75 -9.10 -1.25
N LEU A 65 6.34 -8.80 -2.40
CA LEU A 65 7.68 -8.23 -2.46
C LEU A 65 7.70 -6.91 -1.67
N THR A 66 8.68 -6.78 -0.81
CA THR A 66 8.80 -5.67 0.12
C THR A 66 10.24 -5.20 0.17
N VAL A 67 10.48 -3.91 0.06
CA VAL A 67 11.81 -3.36 0.31
C VAL A 67 11.95 -3.04 1.80
N HIS A 68 12.92 -3.69 2.43
CA HIS A 68 13.30 -3.44 3.80
C HIS A 68 14.82 -3.23 3.88
N ASN A 69 15.26 -2.11 4.47
CA ASN A 69 16.68 -1.72 4.55
C ASN A 69 17.40 -1.85 3.19
N ARG A 70 16.77 -1.33 2.13
CA ARG A 70 17.27 -1.39 0.74
C ARG A 70 17.41 -2.81 0.14
N THR A 71 16.97 -3.83 0.82
CA THR A 71 16.99 -5.21 0.34
C THR A 71 15.59 -5.69 0.01
N LEU A 72 15.45 -6.48 -1.05
CA LEU A 72 14.18 -7.06 -1.44
C LEU A 72 13.89 -8.31 -0.61
N THR A 73 12.77 -8.31 0.10
CA THR A 73 12.29 -9.37 0.98
C THR A 73 10.85 -9.72 0.66
N LEU A 74 10.28 -10.70 1.36
CA LEU A 74 8.86 -11.05 1.29
C LEU A 74 8.19 -10.79 2.64
N HIS A 75 7.01 -10.21 2.60
CA HIS A 75 6.17 -9.98 3.76
C HIS A 75 4.69 -10.12 3.40
N PRO A 76 3.80 -10.34 4.38
CA PRO A 76 2.37 -10.28 4.15
C PRO A 76 1.97 -8.99 3.43
N CYS A 77 1.03 -9.09 2.49
CA CYS A 77 0.55 -7.93 1.75
C CYS A 77 -0.25 -7.01 2.66
N HIS A 78 0.15 -5.76 2.81
CA HIS A 78 -0.50 -4.77 3.68
C HIS A 78 -0.60 -3.37 3.06
N ASN A 79 -0.41 -3.28 1.74
CA ASN A 79 -0.54 -2.04 0.96
C ASN A 79 0.34 -0.88 1.46
N ALA A 80 1.50 -1.17 2.04
CA ALA A 80 2.44 -0.15 2.44
C ALA A 80 3.27 0.36 1.24
N PRO A 81 3.75 1.61 1.27
CA PRO A 81 4.52 2.21 0.18
C PRO A 81 5.73 1.38 -0.28
N ASN A 82 6.34 0.64 0.64
CA ASN A 82 7.49 -0.22 0.35
C ASN A 82 7.13 -1.56 -0.35
N GLN A 83 5.86 -1.76 -0.69
CA GLN A 83 5.36 -2.90 -1.47
C GLN A 83 4.91 -2.53 -2.89
N TYR A 84 4.99 -1.24 -3.26
CA TYR A 84 4.61 -0.77 -4.59
C TYR A 84 5.84 -0.51 -5.45
N PHE A 85 5.80 -1.01 -6.68
CA PHE A 85 6.91 -0.91 -7.62
C PHE A 85 6.43 -0.34 -8.95
N GLU A 86 7.11 0.67 -9.43
CA GLU A 86 6.94 1.21 -10.79
C GLU A 86 7.79 0.39 -11.77
N ARG A 87 7.16 -0.11 -12.82
CA ARG A 87 7.85 -0.84 -13.90
C ARG A 87 7.97 0.01 -15.14
N ILE A 88 9.19 0.24 -15.59
CA ILE A 88 9.45 0.93 -16.84
C ILE A 88 9.63 -0.09 -17.95
N ILE A 89 8.59 -0.24 -18.79
CA ILE A 89 8.50 -1.28 -19.81
C ILE A 89 9.62 -1.17 -20.85
N ARG A 90 10.07 0.05 -21.19
CA ARG A 90 11.02 0.29 -22.27
C ARG A 90 12.38 -0.35 -22.05
N ASN A 91 12.90 -0.30 -20.81
CA ASN A 91 14.22 -0.82 -20.48
C ASN A 91 14.19 -1.92 -19.42
N GLY A 92 13.01 -2.34 -18.96
CA GLY A 92 12.86 -3.37 -17.96
C GLY A 92 13.26 -2.95 -16.54
N THR A 93 13.42 -1.65 -16.28
CA THR A 93 13.77 -1.14 -14.95
C THR A 93 12.57 -1.25 -14.02
N ILE A 94 12.81 -1.66 -12.78
CA ILE A 94 11.81 -1.68 -11.70
C ILE A 94 12.27 -0.69 -10.64
N ARG A 95 11.39 0.24 -10.28
CA ARG A 95 11.69 1.32 -9.34
C ARG A 95 10.81 1.29 -8.11
N GLN A 96 11.35 1.83 -7.04
CA GLN A 96 10.61 2.19 -5.86
C GLN A 96 11.16 3.50 -5.31
N ASN A 97 10.30 4.48 -5.04
CA ASN A 97 10.69 5.81 -4.56
C ASN A 97 11.84 6.44 -5.37
N GLY A 98 11.79 6.31 -6.71
CA GLY A 98 12.80 6.87 -7.61
C GLY A 98 14.14 6.12 -7.65
N GLN A 99 14.33 5.09 -6.83
CA GLN A 99 15.50 4.21 -6.86
C GLN A 99 15.20 2.93 -7.66
N CYS A 100 16.23 2.29 -8.19
CA CYS A 100 16.13 1.10 -9.04
C CYS A 100 16.49 -0.17 -8.29
N LEU A 101 15.71 -1.24 -8.51
CA LEU A 101 16.12 -2.57 -8.08
C LEU A 101 17.34 -2.99 -8.88
N THR A 102 18.41 -3.29 -8.16
CA THR A 102 19.75 -3.53 -8.70
C THR A 102 20.24 -4.91 -8.30
N GLN A 103 20.77 -5.64 -9.26
CA GLN A 103 21.50 -6.88 -8.98
C GLN A 103 22.86 -6.54 -8.36
N THR A 104 23.12 -7.10 -7.18
CA THR A 104 24.40 -7.02 -6.47
C THR A 104 24.82 -8.44 -6.10
N GLY A 105 25.62 -9.06 -6.96
CA GLY A 105 25.92 -10.50 -6.87
C GLY A 105 24.65 -11.33 -7.05
N SER A 106 24.32 -12.16 -6.06
CA SER A 106 23.05 -12.92 -6.02
C SER A 106 21.91 -12.19 -5.29
N SER A 107 22.16 -11.01 -4.74
CA SER A 107 21.17 -10.22 -4.01
C SER A 107 20.50 -9.19 -4.92
N ILE A 108 19.33 -8.70 -4.49
CA ILE A 108 18.61 -7.61 -5.14
C ILE A 108 18.48 -6.48 -4.13
N THR A 109 19.07 -5.34 -4.46
CA THR A 109 19.10 -4.15 -3.59
C THR A 109 18.48 -2.95 -4.28
N LEU A 110 18.07 -1.94 -3.50
CA LEU A 110 17.54 -0.68 -4.02
C LEU A 110 18.68 0.35 -4.06
N GLU A 111 18.99 0.85 -5.26
CA GLU A 111 20.10 1.78 -5.50
C GLU A 111 19.70 2.93 -6.45
N SER A 112 20.53 3.94 -6.56
CA SER A 112 20.34 5.01 -7.53
C SER A 112 20.28 4.43 -8.95
N CYS A 113 19.36 4.93 -9.78
CA CYS A 113 19.23 4.49 -11.15
C CYS A 113 20.43 4.96 -12.00
N THR A 114 21.13 4.02 -12.61
CA THR A 114 22.32 4.28 -13.44
C THR A 114 22.11 3.96 -14.91
N GLY A 115 21.07 3.16 -15.23
CA GLY A 115 20.82 2.65 -16.58
C GLY A 115 21.71 1.46 -16.99
N ASN A 116 22.43 0.88 -16.04
CA ASN A 116 23.25 -0.31 -16.29
C ASN A 116 22.40 -1.57 -16.38
N HIS A 117 22.87 -2.58 -17.10
CA HIS A 117 22.15 -3.84 -17.30
C HIS A 117 21.85 -4.61 -16.00
N ASN A 118 22.59 -4.36 -14.91
CA ASN A 118 22.29 -4.94 -13.59
C ASN A 118 21.05 -4.34 -12.92
N GLN A 119 20.42 -3.33 -13.55
CA GLN A 119 19.13 -2.73 -13.15
C GLN A 119 18.00 -3.06 -14.13
N GLU A 120 18.29 -3.88 -15.13
CA GLU A 120 17.33 -4.27 -16.14
C GLU A 120 16.84 -5.70 -15.92
N TRP A 121 15.53 -5.85 -15.94
CA TRP A 121 14.82 -7.08 -15.68
C TRP A 121 13.93 -7.43 -16.86
N TYR A 122 13.85 -8.68 -17.20
CA TYR A 122 12.93 -9.16 -18.24
C TYR A 122 12.02 -10.24 -17.71
N SER A 123 10.81 -10.31 -18.28
CA SER A 123 9.88 -11.39 -17.97
C SER A 123 10.15 -12.60 -18.84
N ASP A 124 10.24 -13.75 -18.21
CA ASP A 124 10.30 -15.05 -18.86
C ASP A 124 9.13 -15.90 -18.32
N GLY A 125 8.02 -15.83 -19.02
CA GLY A 125 6.75 -16.33 -18.50
C GLY A 125 6.33 -15.60 -17.22
N LYS A 126 6.22 -16.33 -16.13
CA LYS A 126 5.92 -15.78 -14.80
C LYS A 126 7.16 -15.35 -14.00
N ARG A 127 8.36 -15.50 -14.54
CA ARG A 127 9.61 -15.18 -13.85
C ARG A 127 10.10 -13.79 -14.18
N LEU A 128 10.84 -13.21 -13.26
CA LEU A 128 11.64 -12.00 -13.50
C LEU A 128 13.11 -12.38 -13.46
N CYS A 129 13.80 -12.12 -14.57
CA CYS A 129 15.19 -12.53 -14.75
C CYS A 129 16.08 -11.32 -15.03
N SER A 130 17.36 -11.43 -14.68
CA SER A 130 18.35 -10.39 -14.86
C SER A 130 18.87 -10.33 -16.30
N ARG A 131 19.04 -9.13 -16.85
CA ARG A 131 19.72 -8.94 -18.14
C ARG A 131 21.24 -9.03 -18.03
N SER A 132 21.80 -8.78 -16.87
CA SER A 132 23.26 -8.83 -16.65
C SER A 132 23.78 -10.21 -16.32
N ALA A 133 22.92 -11.15 -15.94
CA ALA A 133 23.31 -12.50 -15.55
C ALA A 133 22.46 -13.53 -16.29
N ASN A 134 23.09 -14.27 -17.20
CA ASN A 134 22.42 -15.28 -18.01
C ASN A 134 21.68 -16.30 -17.14
N ALA A 135 20.42 -16.53 -17.47
CA ALA A 135 19.56 -17.54 -16.86
C ALA A 135 19.41 -17.40 -15.33
N GLN A 136 19.64 -16.22 -14.75
CA GLN A 136 19.38 -15.98 -13.34
C GLN A 136 18.07 -15.21 -13.13
N CYS A 137 17.17 -15.80 -12.36
CA CYS A 137 15.85 -15.26 -12.08
C CYS A 137 15.64 -15.07 -10.59
N TRP A 138 14.68 -14.22 -10.24
CA TRP A 138 14.28 -14.01 -8.86
C TRP A 138 13.75 -15.31 -8.26
N SER A 139 14.18 -15.61 -7.06
CA SER A 139 13.77 -16.81 -6.33
C SER A 139 13.65 -16.50 -4.85
N VAL A 140 12.66 -17.09 -4.22
CA VAL A 140 12.50 -17.04 -2.76
C VAL A 140 13.53 -17.92 -2.10
N SER A 141 14.11 -17.42 -1.02
CA SER A 141 14.99 -18.18 -0.13
C SER A 141 14.65 -17.84 1.32
N GLN A 142 15.20 -18.58 2.27
CA GLN A 142 15.06 -18.31 3.70
C GLN A 142 15.51 -16.88 4.12
N HIS A 143 16.29 -16.22 3.29
CA HIS A 143 16.86 -14.90 3.54
C HIS A 143 16.27 -13.81 2.63
N GLY A 144 15.07 -14.02 2.07
CA GLY A 144 14.40 -13.11 1.17
C GLY A 144 14.52 -13.48 -0.31
N VAL A 145 14.46 -12.49 -1.20
CA VAL A 145 14.53 -12.72 -2.64
C VAL A 145 15.96 -12.63 -3.15
N ARG A 146 16.37 -13.63 -3.90
CA ARG A 146 17.72 -13.73 -4.49
C ARG A 146 17.65 -14.12 -5.96
N LEU A 147 18.76 -13.94 -6.65
CA LEU A 147 18.97 -14.49 -7.98
C LEU A 147 19.48 -15.92 -7.89
N GLN A 148 18.82 -16.79 -8.60
CA GLN A 148 19.20 -18.21 -8.75
C GLN A 148 19.05 -18.64 -10.21
N THR A 149 19.73 -19.69 -10.57
CA THR A 149 19.58 -20.29 -11.90
C THR A 149 18.10 -20.58 -12.16
N ARG A 150 17.66 -20.21 -13.35
CA ARG A 150 16.29 -20.46 -13.81
C ARG A 150 15.92 -21.93 -13.64
N ASN A 151 14.78 -22.17 -13.03
CA ASN A 151 14.15 -23.48 -12.91
C ASN A 151 12.63 -23.32 -12.99
N ASP A 152 11.90 -24.41 -12.92
CA ASP A 152 10.42 -24.39 -13.00
C ASP A 152 9.74 -24.46 -11.62
N SER A 153 10.47 -24.05 -10.56
CA SER A 153 9.92 -24.07 -9.21
C SER A 153 8.97 -22.88 -8.93
N PRO A 154 7.96 -23.07 -8.06
CA PRO A 154 7.03 -22.02 -7.66
C PRO A 154 7.73 -20.82 -6.99
N GLU A 155 8.88 -21.03 -6.37
CA GLU A 155 9.68 -19.99 -5.71
C GLU A 155 10.21 -18.93 -6.69
N GLN A 156 10.14 -19.21 -8.00
CA GLN A 156 10.51 -18.27 -9.06
C GLN A 156 9.29 -17.62 -9.74
N GLU A 157 8.07 -17.99 -9.40
CA GLU A 157 6.87 -17.40 -10.00
C GLU A 157 6.51 -16.07 -9.35
N VAL A 158 6.69 -14.98 -10.09
CA VAL A 158 6.30 -13.62 -9.69
C VAL A 158 4.92 -13.30 -10.24
N LEU A 159 3.95 -13.13 -9.37
CA LEU A 159 2.58 -12.73 -9.68
C LEU A 159 2.42 -11.21 -9.53
N ARG A 160 1.45 -10.65 -10.28
CA ARG A 160 1.10 -9.22 -10.27
C ARG A 160 -0.37 -9.05 -10.01
#